data_3a4d56d816d927e4b4da290512e20166
#
_entry.id   3a4d56d816d927e4b4da290512e20166
#
_cell.length_a   1.000
_cell.length_b   1.000
_cell.length_c   1.000
_cell.angle_alpha   90.00
_cell.angle_beta   90.00
_cell.angle_gamma   90.00
#
_symmetry.space_group_name_H-M   'P 1'
#
loop_
_entity.id
_entity.type
_entity.pdbx_description
1 polymer ?
#
loop_
_entity_poly.entity_id
_entity_poly.type
_entity_poly.pdbx_seq_one_letter_code
_entity_poly.pdbx_strand_id
1 'polypeptide(L)'
;MSATTPGLVCGHHHLYSALARGMPAPPQQPTDFLSILQQVWWRLDAALDLEMLRWSAMLGALEALRCGTTAIIDHHEGPNAIDGSLQVIADACEEVGVRVVCAYGVTDRWQDDGTLWADEHVPPPSMTDAARRGIAECERFVASGGRGMVGIHAAFTCSDETLVAAAGAAHDLGVGVHVHVAEGSIDAPAGARLQRLATDDWLLVHCVHLDRDLPGTIAHNPRSNMNNAVGYARPARRANAVVLGTDGIGADMLEEFRLAYVAHRADDVTASPDAAWRWLSNGWELMPEAKTDTVTWNYDHVDSPWHVAFTPGIRAIDVRRADGEVLLRDGTPTRVDANEVVAKAAEQAARLFARL
;
A
#
# COMPACT_ATOMS: atom_id res chain seq x y z
N MET A 1 8.08 15.02 29.29
CA MET A 1 8.18 15.86 28.06
C MET A 1 7.82 14.97 26.90
N SER A 2 6.92 15.37 26.03
CA SER A 2 6.53 14.56 24.85
C SER A 2 7.65 14.62 23.81
N ALA A 3 8.08 13.46 23.30
CA ALA A 3 9.06 13.41 22.23
C ALA A 3 8.45 13.82 20.89
N THR A 4 9.27 14.39 20.03
CA THR A 4 8.90 14.76 18.67
C THR A 4 9.78 14.04 17.66
N THR A 5 9.19 13.60 16.55
CA THR A 5 9.91 13.00 15.42
C THR A 5 9.45 13.63 14.10
N PRO A 6 10.16 13.39 13.00
CA PRO A 6 9.59 13.54 11.66
C PRO A 6 8.29 12.74 11.47
N GLY A 7 7.50 13.10 10.46
CA GLY A 7 6.36 12.30 10.03
C GLY A 7 6.79 10.94 9.48
N LEU A 8 5.99 9.90 9.71
CA LEU A 8 6.24 8.57 9.17
C LEU A 8 5.74 8.46 7.73
N VAL A 9 6.34 7.54 6.99
CA VAL A 9 5.96 7.19 5.62
C VAL A 9 5.51 5.74 5.56
N CYS A 10 4.33 5.51 5.00
CA CYS A 10 3.89 4.18 4.61
C CYS A 10 4.32 3.91 3.17
N GLY A 11 5.30 3.02 2.97
CA GLY A 11 5.91 2.74 1.66
C GLY A 11 5.06 1.90 0.72
N HIS A 12 3.96 1.30 1.21
CA HIS A 12 2.96 0.59 0.42
C HIS A 12 1.68 0.44 1.21
N HIS A 13 0.58 0.82 0.61
CA HIS A 13 -0.76 0.72 1.21
C HIS A 13 -1.84 0.49 0.15
N HIS A 14 -3.00 0.00 0.59
CA HIS A 14 -4.23 -0.10 -0.17
C HIS A 14 -5.33 0.68 0.54
N LEU A 15 -5.42 1.97 0.28
CA LEU A 15 -6.43 2.85 0.92
C LEU A 15 -7.87 2.40 0.65
N TYR A 16 -8.12 1.75 -0.48
CA TYR A 16 -9.45 1.22 -0.81
C TYR A 16 -9.93 0.12 0.16
N SER A 17 -9.02 -0.53 0.87
CA SER A 17 -9.32 -1.65 1.77
C SER A 17 -9.71 -1.25 3.19
N ALA A 18 -9.69 0.03 3.54
CA ALA A 18 -10.03 0.48 4.91
C ALA A 18 -11.46 0.10 5.32
N LEU A 19 -12.39 0.01 4.35
CA LEU A 19 -13.77 -0.44 4.58
C LEU A 19 -13.90 -1.96 4.79
N ALA A 20 -12.89 -2.77 4.47
CA ALA A 20 -12.96 -4.23 4.56
C ALA A 20 -13.01 -4.75 6.01
N ARG A 21 -12.70 -3.91 6.98
CA ARG A 21 -12.70 -4.29 8.40
C ARG A 21 -14.10 -4.70 8.86
N GLY A 22 -14.26 -5.97 9.22
CA GLY A 22 -15.54 -6.54 9.62
C GLY A 22 -16.43 -7.03 8.47
N MET A 23 -15.88 -7.13 7.24
CA MET A 23 -16.63 -7.68 6.11
C MET A 23 -17.08 -9.14 6.36
N PRO A 24 -18.15 -9.62 5.71
CA PRO A 24 -18.62 -10.99 5.82
C PRO A 24 -17.53 -12.01 5.45
N ALA A 25 -17.57 -13.16 6.11
CA ALA A 25 -16.70 -14.28 5.75
C ALA A 25 -16.90 -14.67 4.27
N PRO A 26 -15.83 -15.08 3.59
CA PRO A 26 -15.93 -15.52 2.20
C PRO A 26 -16.83 -16.76 2.08
N PRO A 27 -17.45 -17.00 0.91
CA PRO A 27 -18.32 -18.16 0.69
C PRO A 27 -17.63 -19.50 0.91
N GLN A 28 -16.33 -19.56 0.64
CA GLN A 28 -15.48 -20.73 0.87
C GLN A 28 -14.26 -20.32 1.68
N GLN A 29 -13.84 -21.22 2.58
CA GLN A 29 -12.64 -21.02 3.37
C GLN A 29 -11.40 -21.04 2.46
N PRO A 30 -10.60 -19.97 2.40
CA PRO A 30 -9.33 -20.00 1.67
C PRO A 30 -8.37 -21.06 2.24
N THR A 31 -7.62 -21.72 1.38
CA THR A 31 -6.66 -22.78 1.74
C THR A 31 -5.22 -22.43 1.36
N ASP A 32 -5.04 -21.42 0.51
CA ASP A 32 -3.75 -20.92 0.03
C ASP A 32 -3.86 -19.44 -0.36
N PHE A 33 -2.73 -18.86 -0.76
CA PHE A 33 -2.68 -17.44 -1.11
C PHE A 33 -3.59 -17.08 -2.29
N LEU A 34 -3.62 -17.90 -3.36
CA LEU A 34 -4.46 -17.62 -4.52
C LEU A 34 -5.95 -17.64 -4.13
N SER A 35 -6.36 -18.60 -3.32
CA SER A 35 -7.74 -18.66 -2.83
C SER A 35 -8.09 -17.51 -1.88
N ILE A 36 -7.13 -16.93 -1.13
CA ILE A 36 -7.34 -15.68 -0.39
C ILE A 36 -7.64 -14.54 -1.36
N LEU A 37 -6.87 -14.41 -2.44
CA LEU A 37 -7.12 -13.39 -3.46
C LEU A 37 -8.52 -13.55 -4.07
N GLN A 38 -8.87 -14.75 -4.55
CA GLN A 38 -10.14 -15.04 -5.22
C GLN A 38 -11.35 -14.88 -4.31
N GLN A 39 -11.27 -15.39 -3.08
CA GLN A 39 -12.42 -15.45 -2.17
C GLN A 39 -12.59 -14.18 -1.34
N VAL A 40 -11.54 -13.36 -1.20
CA VAL A 40 -11.56 -12.17 -0.34
C VAL A 40 -11.29 -10.91 -1.16
N TRP A 41 -10.05 -10.73 -1.64
CA TRP A 41 -9.62 -9.44 -2.17
C TRP A 41 -10.21 -9.12 -3.54
N TRP A 42 -10.22 -10.05 -4.50
CA TRP A 42 -10.78 -9.80 -5.83
C TRP A 42 -12.29 -9.59 -5.80
N ARG A 43 -12.99 -10.17 -4.84
CA ARG A 43 -14.40 -9.87 -4.62
C ARG A 43 -14.60 -8.45 -4.09
N LEU A 44 -13.76 -8.03 -3.16
CA LEU A 44 -13.76 -6.66 -2.67
C LEU A 44 -13.49 -5.67 -3.81
N ASP A 45 -12.44 -5.91 -4.61
CA ASP A 45 -12.04 -5.06 -5.74
C ASP A 45 -13.22 -4.85 -6.71
N ALA A 46 -13.91 -5.94 -7.08
CA ALA A 46 -15.06 -5.88 -7.99
C ALA A 46 -16.30 -5.18 -7.39
N ALA A 47 -16.42 -5.12 -6.08
CA ALA A 47 -17.58 -4.53 -5.40
C ALA A 47 -17.47 -3.01 -5.20
N LEU A 48 -16.28 -2.42 -5.37
CA LEU A 48 -16.00 -1.01 -5.13
C LEU A 48 -16.61 -0.10 -6.20
N ASP A 49 -17.07 1.08 -5.75
CA ASP A 49 -17.34 2.25 -6.59
C ASP A 49 -16.53 3.46 -6.09
N LEU A 50 -16.51 4.54 -6.87
CA LEU A 50 -15.72 5.74 -6.54
C LEU A 50 -16.16 6.40 -5.23
N GLU A 51 -17.42 6.30 -4.83
CA GLU A 51 -17.88 6.86 -3.56
C GLU A 51 -17.37 6.04 -2.38
N MET A 52 -17.44 4.70 -2.48
CA MET A 52 -16.83 3.81 -1.50
C MET A 52 -15.32 4.05 -1.39
N LEU A 53 -14.64 4.19 -2.52
CA LEU A 53 -13.21 4.48 -2.59
C LEU A 53 -12.86 5.78 -1.87
N ARG A 54 -13.62 6.88 -2.12
CA ARG A 54 -13.42 8.15 -1.43
C ARG A 54 -13.43 7.99 0.09
N TRP A 55 -14.50 7.40 0.63
CA TRP A 55 -14.65 7.28 2.08
C TRP A 55 -13.70 6.27 2.71
N SER A 56 -13.31 5.24 1.96
CA SER A 56 -12.23 4.33 2.35
C SER A 56 -10.90 5.07 2.46
N ALA A 57 -10.54 5.87 1.45
CA ALA A 57 -9.31 6.65 1.46
C ALA A 57 -9.30 7.70 2.58
N MET A 58 -10.41 8.38 2.83
CA MET A 58 -10.54 9.32 3.96
C MET A 58 -10.34 8.62 5.31
N LEU A 59 -10.95 7.44 5.51
CA LEU A 59 -10.80 6.68 6.75
C LEU A 59 -9.35 6.21 6.92
N GLY A 60 -8.74 5.63 5.88
CA GLY A 60 -7.35 5.17 5.91
C GLY A 60 -6.37 6.31 6.18
N ALA A 61 -6.53 7.46 5.52
CA ALA A 61 -5.73 8.65 5.75
C ALA A 61 -5.88 9.20 7.17
N LEU A 62 -7.11 9.22 7.72
CA LEU A 62 -7.37 9.65 9.10
C LEU A 62 -6.68 8.73 10.11
N GLU A 63 -6.75 7.41 9.90
CA GLU A 63 -6.07 6.44 10.76
C GLU A 63 -4.54 6.58 10.67
N ALA A 64 -4.00 6.79 9.47
CA ALA A 64 -2.58 7.04 9.24
C ALA A 64 -2.11 8.29 10.00
N LEU A 65 -2.84 9.40 9.88
CA LEU A 65 -2.52 10.66 10.58
C LEU A 65 -2.48 10.47 12.10
N ARG A 66 -3.44 9.74 12.67
CA ARG A 66 -3.49 9.41 14.11
C ARG A 66 -2.35 8.51 14.57
N CYS A 67 -1.73 7.79 13.64
CA CYS A 67 -0.54 6.98 13.89
C CYS A 67 0.76 7.71 13.50
N GLY A 68 0.72 9.02 13.22
CA GLY A 68 1.88 9.83 12.90
C GLY A 68 2.42 9.65 11.48
N THR A 69 1.67 8.96 10.61
CA THR A 69 2.01 8.80 9.19
C THR A 69 1.48 9.99 8.41
N THR A 70 2.38 10.74 7.77
CA THR A 70 2.04 11.96 7.02
C THR A 70 2.15 11.82 5.51
N ALA A 71 2.64 10.65 5.06
CA ALA A 71 2.76 10.33 3.65
C ALA A 71 2.56 8.83 3.39
N ILE A 72 1.89 8.51 2.28
CA ILE A 72 1.51 7.15 1.88
C ILE A 72 1.85 6.95 0.40
N ILE A 73 2.34 5.76 0.04
CA ILE A 73 2.38 5.30 -1.34
C ILE A 73 1.29 4.25 -1.51
N ASP A 74 0.25 4.61 -2.25
CA ASP A 74 -0.98 3.84 -2.40
C ASP A 74 -1.00 3.04 -3.70
N HIS A 75 -1.63 1.88 -3.65
CA HIS A 75 -1.87 1.01 -4.78
C HIS A 75 -3.36 0.67 -4.83
N HIS A 76 -4.08 1.26 -5.78
CA HIS A 76 -5.52 1.06 -5.93
C HIS A 76 -5.84 -0.05 -6.92
N GLU A 77 -6.85 -0.83 -6.61
CA GLU A 77 -7.45 -1.82 -7.49
C GLU A 77 -8.97 -1.75 -7.45
N GLY A 78 -9.60 -2.01 -8.59
CA GLY A 78 -11.05 -2.03 -8.70
C GLY A 78 -11.51 -1.87 -10.15
N PRO A 79 -11.98 -2.96 -10.81
CA PRO A 79 -12.35 -2.92 -12.22
C PRO A 79 -13.56 -2.00 -12.51
N ASN A 80 -14.41 -1.77 -11.50
CA ASN A 80 -15.58 -0.90 -11.57
C ASN A 80 -15.30 0.54 -11.09
N ALA A 81 -14.06 0.86 -10.72
CA ALA A 81 -13.62 2.16 -10.23
C ALA A 81 -12.23 2.51 -10.79
N ILE A 82 -12.05 2.46 -12.13
CA ILE A 82 -10.78 2.77 -12.79
C ILE A 82 -10.70 4.28 -13.03
N ASP A 83 -11.54 4.79 -13.94
CA ASP A 83 -11.44 6.15 -14.47
C ASP A 83 -11.71 7.18 -13.37
N GLY A 84 -10.73 8.02 -13.07
CA GLY A 84 -10.80 9.04 -12.03
C GLY A 84 -10.50 8.57 -10.61
N SER A 85 -10.22 7.28 -10.40
CA SER A 85 -9.97 6.71 -9.07
C SER A 85 -8.78 7.34 -8.36
N LEU A 86 -7.67 7.56 -9.06
CA LEU A 86 -6.47 8.12 -8.48
C LEU A 86 -6.67 9.56 -7.99
N GLN A 87 -7.51 10.35 -8.71
CA GLN A 87 -7.87 11.69 -8.27
C GLN A 87 -8.75 11.64 -7.01
N VAL A 88 -9.71 10.71 -6.95
CA VAL A 88 -10.57 10.52 -5.78
C VAL A 88 -9.75 10.19 -4.53
N ILE A 89 -8.73 9.33 -4.65
CA ILE A 89 -7.83 8.99 -3.55
C ILE A 89 -6.99 10.20 -3.15
N ALA A 90 -6.41 10.90 -4.13
CA ALA A 90 -5.57 12.07 -3.88
C ALA A 90 -6.33 13.19 -3.17
N ASP A 91 -7.56 13.49 -3.63
CA ASP A 91 -8.43 14.49 -3.02
C ASP A 91 -8.82 14.10 -1.59
N ALA A 92 -9.19 12.84 -1.36
CA ALA A 92 -9.56 12.34 -0.04
C ALA A 92 -8.39 12.44 0.97
N CYS A 93 -7.17 12.09 0.54
CA CYS A 93 -5.98 12.23 1.37
C CYS A 93 -5.64 13.70 1.65
N GLU A 94 -5.74 14.57 0.64
CA GLU A 94 -5.47 16.00 0.81
C GLU A 94 -6.49 16.66 1.75
N GLU A 95 -7.76 16.28 1.71
CA GLU A 95 -8.77 16.78 2.66
C GLU A 95 -8.41 16.46 4.11
N VAL A 96 -7.86 15.28 4.36
CA VAL A 96 -7.36 14.89 5.70
C VAL A 96 -6.03 15.56 6.03
N GLY A 97 -5.22 15.84 5.01
CA GLY A 97 -3.90 16.44 5.12
C GLY A 97 -2.73 15.45 5.01
N VAL A 98 -2.98 14.23 4.58
CA VAL A 98 -1.93 13.21 4.32
C VAL A 98 -1.50 13.28 2.85
N ARG A 99 -0.18 13.31 2.61
CA ARG A 99 0.34 13.25 1.23
C ARG A 99 0.21 11.85 0.69
N VAL A 100 -0.11 11.73 -0.59
CA VAL A 100 -0.19 10.42 -1.24
C VAL A 100 0.48 10.42 -2.60
N VAL A 101 1.15 9.31 -2.93
CA VAL A 101 1.54 8.91 -4.28
C VAL A 101 0.59 7.79 -4.67
N CYS A 102 -0.14 7.94 -5.78
CA CYS A 102 -1.16 7.00 -6.21
C CYS A 102 -0.69 6.16 -7.40
N ALA A 103 -1.08 4.89 -7.40
CA ALA A 103 -0.90 4.00 -8.54
C ALA A 103 -2.16 3.15 -8.74
N TYR A 104 -2.58 2.93 -9.99
CA TYR A 104 -3.63 1.97 -10.31
C TYR A 104 -3.00 0.62 -10.68
N GLY A 105 -3.40 -0.46 -10.03
CA GLY A 105 -2.89 -1.81 -10.25
C GLY A 105 -3.39 -2.43 -11.53
N VAL A 106 -2.71 -2.15 -12.63
CA VAL A 106 -3.00 -2.67 -13.96
C VAL A 106 -2.95 -4.19 -13.95
N THR A 107 -3.95 -4.83 -14.55
CA THR A 107 -4.08 -6.29 -14.55
C THR A 107 -4.97 -6.77 -15.68
N ASP A 108 -4.69 -7.97 -16.20
CA ASP A 108 -5.49 -8.63 -17.22
C ASP A 108 -6.50 -9.63 -16.65
N ARG A 109 -6.65 -9.73 -15.32
CA ARG A 109 -7.57 -10.69 -14.70
C ARG A 109 -9.07 -10.34 -14.88
N TRP A 110 -9.37 -9.14 -15.35
CA TRP A 110 -10.74 -8.64 -15.52
C TRP A 110 -11.16 -8.63 -16.98
N GLN A 111 -12.40 -9.04 -17.24
CA GLN A 111 -13.11 -8.75 -18.48
C GLN A 111 -13.61 -7.30 -18.48
N ASP A 112 -14.06 -6.78 -19.61
CA ASP A 112 -14.51 -5.39 -19.75
C ASP A 112 -15.74 -5.06 -18.90
N ASP A 113 -16.54 -6.07 -18.53
CA ASP A 113 -17.70 -5.92 -17.66
C ASP A 113 -17.36 -6.02 -16.16
N GLY A 114 -16.06 -6.12 -15.81
CA GLY A 114 -15.58 -6.22 -14.43
C GLY A 114 -15.71 -7.63 -13.83
N THR A 115 -16.02 -8.65 -14.63
CA THR A 115 -15.98 -10.05 -14.18
C THR A 115 -14.59 -10.65 -14.37
N LEU A 116 -14.28 -11.70 -13.58
CA LEU A 116 -13.03 -12.43 -13.70
C LEU A 116 -12.99 -13.27 -14.98
N TRP A 117 -11.80 -13.42 -15.56
CA TRP A 117 -11.57 -14.40 -16.60
C TRP A 117 -11.82 -15.83 -16.08
N ALA A 118 -12.31 -16.71 -16.95
CA ALA A 118 -12.68 -18.07 -16.57
C ALA A 118 -11.48 -18.92 -16.09
N ASP A 119 -10.28 -18.67 -16.63
CA ASP A 119 -9.04 -19.29 -16.16
C ASP A 119 -8.24 -18.27 -15.32
N GLU A 120 -8.48 -18.28 -14.02
CA GLU A 120 -7.89 -17.35 -13.06
C GLU A 120 -6.40 -17.63 -12.75
N HIS A 121 -5.85 -18.74 -13.27
CA HIS A 121 -4.47 -19.16 -13.02
C HIS A 121 -3.50 -18.67 -14.09
N VAL A 122 -4.00 -18.30 -15.25
CA VAL A 122 -3.21 -17.87 -16.39
C VAL A 122 -3.80 -16.56 -16.93
N PRO A 123 -3.03 -15.47 -16.97
CA PRO A 123 -3.51 -14.23 -17.59
C PRO A 123 -3.79 -14.48 -19.07
N PRO A 124 -4.71 -13.73 -19.69
CA PRO A 124 -4.90 -13.76 -21.13
C PRO A 124 -3.58 -13.55 -21.87
N PRO A 125 -3.44 -14.08 -23.11
CA PRO A 125 -2.18 -13.97 -23.86
C PRO A 125 -1.87 -12.54 -24.34
N SER A 126 -2.84 -11.63 -24.28
CA SER A 126 -2.75 -10.24 -24.71
C SER A 126 -3.37 -9.31 -23.68
N MET A 127 -3.02 -8.02 -23.78
CA MET A 127 -3.54 -6.97 -22.92
C MET A 127 -5.05 -6.81 -23.09
N THR A 128 -5.78 -6.81 -21.98
CA THR A 128 -7.23 -6.55 -21.92
C THR A 128 -7.56 -5.07 -22.02
N ASP A 129 -8.83 -4.72 -22.30
CA ASP A 129 -9.29 -3.33 -22.26
C ASP A 129 -9.29 -2.77 -20.84
N ALA A 130 -9.56 -3.59 -19.82
CA ALA A 130 -9.42 -3.20 -18.43
C ALA A 130 -7.97 -2.80 -18.08
N ALA A 131 -6.97 -3.56 -18.54
CA ALA A 131 -5.56 -3.21 -18.37
C ALA A 131 -5.18 -1.92 -19.11
N ARG A 132 -5.65 -1.71 -20.36
CA ARG A 132 -5.44 -0.46 -21.09
C ARG A 132 -6.01 0.74 -20.36
N ARG A 133 -7.22 0.63 -19.83
CA ARG A 133 -7.86 1.70 -19.03
C ARG A 133 -7.07 1.98 -17.75
N GLY A 134 -6.53 0.96 -17.10
CA GLY A 134 -5.69 1.13 -15.91
C GLY A 134 -4.40 1.91 -16.21
N ILE A 135 -3.72 1.59 -17.33
CA ILE A 135 -2.55 2.36 -17.80
C ILE A 135 -2.97 3.80 -18.09
N ALA A 136 -4.05 3.99 -18.86
CA ALA A 136 -4.55 5.32 -19.22
C ALA A 136 -4.93 6.16 -17.98
N GLU A 137 -5.44 5.56 -16.90
CA GLU A 137 -5.72 6.27 -15.65
C GLU A 137 -4.44 6.76 -14.97
N CYS A 138 -3.38 5.91 -14.91
CA CYS A 138 -2.08 6.35 -14.42
C CYS A 138 -1.51 7.50 -15.24
N GLU A 139 -1.54 7.39 -16.59
CA GLU A 139 -1.09 8.43 -17.50
C GLU A 139 -1.88 9.74 -17.32
N ARG A 140 -3.20 9.64 -17.28
CA ARG A 140 -4.10 10.79 -17.07
C ARG A 140 -3.77 11.51 -15.75
N PHE A 141 -3.64 10.76 -14.67
CA PHE A 141 -3.40 11.32 -13.34
C PHE A 141 -2.04 12.02 -13.25
N VAL A 142 -0.97 11.37 -13.71
CA VAL A 142 0.39 11.96 -13.71
C VAL A 142 0.45 13.17 -14.64
N ALA A 143 -0.11 13.08 -15.85
CA ALA A 143 -0.15 14.19 -16.80
C ALA A 143 -0.95 15.41 -16.28
N SER A 144 -1.93 15.20 -15.40
CA SER A 144 -2.66 16.29 -14.73
C SER A 144 -1.90 16.94 -13.56
N GLY A 145 -0.67 16.49 -13.28
CA GLY A 145 0.15 16.98 -12.18
C GLY A 145 -0.04 16.20 -10.86
N GLY A 146 -0.77 15.08 -10.88
CA GLY A 146 -0.91 14.19 -9.75
C GLY A 146 0.41 13.49 -9.40
N ARG A 147 0.67 13.27 -8.13
CA ARG A 147 1.81 12.46 -7.67
C ARG A 147 1.48 10.99 -7.88
N GLY A 148 2.01 10.38 -8.93
CA GLY A 148 1.68 9.02 -9.31
C GLY A 148 2.86 8.16 -9.71
N MET A 149 2.63 6.86 -9.70
CA MET A 149 3.43 5.82 -10.32
C MET A 149 2.52 5.03 -11.27
N VAL A 150 3.10 4.24 -12.18
CA VAL A 150 2.31 3.26 -12.91
C VAL A 150 2.21 2.00 -12.05
N GLY A 151 0.98 1.60 -11.70
CA GLY A 151 0.75 0.37 -10.94
C GLY A 151 0.72 -0.84 -11.86
N ILE A 152 1.27 -1.95 -11.39
CA ILE A 152 1.05 -3.30 -11.93
C ILE A 152 0.58 -4.16 -10.77
N HIS A 153 -0.55 -4.87 -10.92
CA HIS A 153 -1.02 -5.72 -9.84
C HIS A 153 0.06 -6.74 -9.46
N ALA A 154 0.37 -7.67 -10.33
CA ALA A 154 1.45 -8.65 -10.15
C ALA A 154 1.83 -9.27 -11.49
N ALA A 155 3.00 -9.87 -11.59
CA ALA A 155 3.43 -10.48 -12.84
C ALA A 155 2.50 -11.63 -13.27
N PHE A 156 2.02 -12.45 -12.34
CA PHE A 156 1.16 -13.60 -12.66
C PHE A 156 -0.27 -13.23 -13.12
N THR A 157 -0.69 -11.99 -12.91
CA THR A 157 -2.03 -11.49 -13.33
C THR A 157 -1.99 -10.63 -14.58
N CYS A 158 -0.83 -10.47 -15.20
CA CYS A 158 -0.62 -9.65 -16.38
C CYS A 158 -0.03 -10.48 -17.55
N SER A 159 -0.46 -10.21 -18.76
CA SER A 159 0.21 -10.66 -19.97
C SER A 159 1.58 -9.97 -20.13
N ASP A 160 2.48 -10.56 -20.93
CA ASP A 160 3.77 -9.90 -21.21
C ASP A 160 3.58 -8.59 -21.96
N GLU A 161 2.55 -8.49 -22.80
CA GLU A 161 2.18 -7.23 -23.47
C GLU A 161 1.84 -6.14 -22.45
N THR A 162 1.04 -6.46 -21.44
CA THR A 162 0.67 -5.51 -20.37
C THR A 162 1.87 -5.09 -19.53
N LEU A 163 2.74 -6.03 -19.15
CA LEU A 163 3.96 -5.70 -18.40
C LEU A 163 4.86 -4.73 -19.18
N VAL A 164 5.07 -4.97 -20.48
CA VAL A 164 5.87 -4.10 -21.33
C VAL A 164 5.21 -2.73 -21.52
N ALA A 165 3.90 -2.69 -21.75
CA ALA A 165 3.16 -1.44 -21.94
C ALA A 165 3.17 -0.57 -20.67
N ALA A 166 2.94 -1.17 -19.50
CA ALA A 166 2.97 -0.45 -18.22
C ALA A 166 4.37 0.08 -17.88
N ALA A 167 5.43 -0.73 -18.09
CA ALA A 167 6.80 -0.26 -17.93
C ALA A 167 7.17 0.85 -18.91
N GLY A 168 6.69 0.78 -20.18
CA GLY A 168 6.86 1.82 -21.17
C GLY A 168 6.17 3.13 -20.79
N ALA A 169 4.92 3.05 -20.33
CA ALA A 169 4.18 4.22 -19.86
C ALA A 169 4.88 4.90 -18.66
N ALA A 170 5.39 4.12 -17.71
CA ALA A 170 6.15 4.67 -16.59
C ALA A 170 7.42 5.42 -17.06
N HIS A 171 8.17 4.82 -17.99
CA HIS A 171 9.34 5.43 -18.59
C HIS A 171 9.01 6.74 -19.30
N ASP A 172 7.95 6.77 -20.13
CA ASP A 172 7.55 7.94 -20.91
C ASP A 172 7.05 9.09 -20.02
N LEU A 173 6.45 8.75 -18.86
CA LEU A 173 6.02 9.72 -17.85
C LEU A 173 7.16 10.18 -16.92
N GLY A 174 8.31 9.49 -16.93
CA GLY A 174 9.41 9.75 -15.99
C GLY A 174 9.07 9.42 -14.54
N VAL A 175 8.26 8.38 -14.32
CA VAL A 175 7.89 7.88 -12.99
C VAL A 175 8.25 6.40 -12.86
N GLY A 176 8.32 5.89 -11.62
CA GLY A 176 8.56 4.48 -11.38
C GLY A 176 7.31 3.60 -11.53
N VAL A 177 7.51 2.29 -11.43
CA VAL A 177 6.44 1.28 -11.35
C VAL A 177 6.28 0.80 -9.92
N HIS A 178 5.02 0.63 -9.49
CA HIS A 178 4.63 0.08 -8.20
C HIS A 178 3.97 -1.29 -8.43
N VAL A 179 4.58 -2.38 -7.97
CA VAL A 179 4.18 -3.74 -8.35
C VAL A 179 4.35 -4.75 -7.23
N HIS A 180 3.36 -5.64 -7.02
CA HIS A 180 3.51 -6.81 -6.15
C HIS A 180 4.39 -7.85 -6.86
N VAL A 181 5.39 -8.36 -6.17
CA VAL A 181 6.41 -9.25 -6.73
C VAL A 181 6.58 -10.47 -5.86
N ALA A 182 6.28 -11.63 -6.41
CA ALA A 182 6.55 -12.91 -5.77
C ALA A 182 6.05 -12.97 -4.32
N GLU A 183 4.84 -12.46 -4.05
CA GLU A 183 4.23 -12.52 -2.72
C GLU A 183 3.90 -13.96 -2.35
N GLY A 184 3.11 -14.65 -3.17
CA GLY A 184 2.85 -16.07 -3.03
C GLY A 184 3.68 -16.91 -4.00
N SER A 185 3.76 -18.21 -3.75
CA SER A 185 4.53 -19.15 -4.58
C SER A 185 4.06 -19.23 -6.05
N ILE A 186 2.81 -18.87 -6.31
CA ILE A 186 2.26 -18.79 -7.68
C ILE A 186 2.97 -17.73 -8.52
N ASP A 187 3.46 -16.65 -7.89
CA ASP A 187 4.20 -15.57 -8.56
C ASP A 187 5.74 -15.74 -8.46
N ALA A 188 6.23 -16.89 -8.02
CA ALA A 188 7.68 -17.15 -7.97
C ALA A 188 8.41 -16.86 -9.30
N PRO A 189 7.80 -17.04 -10.50
CA PRO A 189 8.44 -16.68 -11.77
C PRO A 189 8.55 -15.16 -12.05
N ALA A 190 7.98 -14.28 -11.20
CA ALA A 190 7.97 -12.83 -11.41
C ALA A 190 9.37 -12.26 -11.70
N GLY A 191 10.39 -12.73 -10.97
CA GLY A 191 11.78 -12.29 -11.18
C GLY A 191 12.26 -12.47 -12.60
N ALA A 192 11.96 -13.60 -13.24
CA ALA A 192 12.34 -13.87 -14.63
C ALA A 192 11.59 -12.98 -15.64
N ARG A 193 10.32 -12.70 -15.38
CA ARG A 193 9.48 -11.88 -16.26
C ARG A 193 9.82 -10.39 -16.17
N LEU A 194 10.16 -9.90 -14.97
CA LEU A 194 10.38 -8.48 -14.71
C LEU A 194 11.85 -8.06 -14.90
N GLN A 195 12.83 -8.99 -14.93
CA GLN A 195 14.27 -8.66 -14.92
C GLN A 195 14.75 -7.74 -16.05
N ARG A 196 14.03 -7.67 -17.17
CA ARG A 196 14.38 -6.80 -18.32
C ARG A 196 13.61 -5.48 -18.33
N LEU A 197 12.63 -5.34 -17.44
CA LEU A 197 11.74 -4.18 -17.35
C LEU A 197 12.06 -3.33 -16.13
N ALA A 198 12.38 -3.96 -15.00
CA ALA A 198 12.58 -3.29 -13.73
C ALA A 198 13.79 -2.34 -13.77
N THR A 199 13.63 -1.17 -13.17
CA THR A 199 14.62 -0.11 -13.03
C THR A 199 14.75 0.32 -11.56
N ASP A 200 15.74 1.16 -11.24
CA ASP A 200 16.04 1.54 -9.85
C ASP A 200 14.93 2.37 -9.18
N ASP A 201 14.04 2.97 -9.97
CA ASP A 201 12.88 3.75 -9.51
C ASP A 201 11.61 2.91 -9.27
N TRP A 202 11.69 1.58 -9.44
CA TRP A 202 10.59 0.68 -9.15
C TRP A 202 10.40 0.44 -7.65
N LEU A 203 9.14 0.31 -7.23
CA LEU A 203 8.75 -0.12 -5.89
C LEU A 203 8.25 -1.56 -5.98
N LEU A 204 9.04 -2.48 -5.47
CA LEU A 204 8.84 -3.92 -5.50
C LEU A 204 8.21 -4.37 -4.18
N VAL A 205 6.96 -4.77 -4.19
CA VAL A 205 6.22 -5.09 -2.97
C VAL A 205 6.37 -6.56 -2.61
N HIS A 206 6.50 -6.88 -1.33
CA HIS A 206 6.65 -8.20 -0.72
C HIS A 206 7.97 -8.91 -0.99
N CYS A 207 8.25 -9.36 -2.21
CA CYS A 207 9.44 -10.11 -2.62
C CYS A 207 9.71 -11.39 -1.79
N VAL A 208 8.66 -12.08 -1.30
CA VAL A 208 8.79 -13.24 -0.39
C VAL A 208 9.43 -14.42 -1.09
N HIS A 209 8.94 -14.77 -2.29
CA HIS A 209 9.39 -15.91 -3.10
C HIS A 209 10.27 -15.49 -4.28
N LEU A 210 10.80 -14.26 -4.26
CA LEU A 210 11.64 -13.75 -5.34
C LEU A 210 12.96 -14.53 -5.42
N ASP A 211 13.21 -15.17 -6.56
CA ASP A 211 14.34 -16.09 -6.80
C ASP A 211 15.63 -15.38 -7.25
N ARG A 212 15.55 -14.11 -7.65
CA ARG A 212 16.66 -13.30 -8.14
C ARG A 212 16.50 -11.85 -7.76
N ASP A 213 17.60 -11.10 -7.69
CA ASP A 213 17.53 -9.67 -7.43
C ASP A 213 17.01 -8.93 -8.66
N LEU A 214 16.13 -7.96 -8.42
CA LEU A 214 15.65 -6.97 -9.38
C LEU A 214 16.12 -5.59 -8.90
N PRO A 215 16.40 -4.63 -9.78
CA PRO A 215 16.62 -3.25 -9.36
C PRO A 215 15.34 -2.65 -8.78
N GLY A 216 15.47 -1.65 -7.89
CA GLY A 216 14.35 -0.98 -7.24
C GLY A 216 14.39 -1.05 -5.71
N THR A 217 13.40 -0.43 -5.08
CA THR A 217 13.22 -0.44 -3.62
C THR A 217 12.21 -1.51 -3.22
N ILE A 218 12.48 -2.28 -2.18
CA ILE A 218 11.56 -3.30 -1.67
C ILE A 218 10.66 -2.69 -0.59
N ALA A 219 9.34 -2.78 -0.77
CA ALA A 219 8.36 -2.52 0.27
C ALA A 219 8.04 -3.82 1.03
N HIS A 220 8.50 -3.92 2.27
CA HIS A 220 8.26 -5.06 3.15
C HIS A 220 7.01 -4.81 4.00
N ASN A 221 6.06 -5.74 3.95
CA ASN A 221 4.75 -5.65 4.62
C ASN A 221 4.61 -6.81 5.61
N PRO A 222 5.24 -6.77 6.78
CA PRO A 222 5.37 -7.93 7.66
C PRO A 222 4.03 -8.46 8.17
N ARG A 223 3.10 -7.58 8.55
CA ARG A 223 1.77 -7.97 9.02
C ARG A 223 0.98 -8.71 7.94
N SER A 224 0.96 -8.16 6.73
CA SER A 224 0.24 -8.76 5.60
C SER A 224 0.84 -10.10 5.21
N ASN A 225 2.17 -10.19 5.09
CA ASN A 225 2.84 -11.46 4.77
C ASN A 225 2.50 -12.57 5.78
N MET A 226 2.42 -12.24 7.07
CA MET A 226 2.00 -13.19 8.12
C MET A 226 0.51 -13.52 8.03
N ASN A 227 -0.36 -12.51 7.80
CA ASN A 227 -1.80 -12.70 7.69
C ASN A 227 -2.17 -13.59 6.50
N ASN A 228 -1.49 -13.43 5.38
CA ASN A 228 -1.70 -14.20 4.15
C ASN A 228 -0.92 -15.54 4.16
N ALA A 229 -0.19 -15.84 5.24
CA ALA A 229 0.62 -17.05 5.39
C ALA A 229 1.61 -17.30 4.24
N VAL A 230 2.10 -16.24 3.58
CA VAL A 230 3.01 -16.34 2.43
C VAL A 230 4.47 -16.55 2.83
N GLY A 231 4.83 -16.28 4.08
CA GLY A 231 6.17 -16.47 4.63
C GLY A 231 6.92 -15.18 4.92
N TYR A 232 8.20 -15.30 5.22
CA TYR A 232 9.07 -14.18 5.55
C TYR A 232 10.00 -13.82 4.38
N ALA A 233 9.92 -12.59 3.91
CA ALA A 233 10.66 -12.09 2.74
C ALA A 233 12.18 -12.02 2.92
N ARG A 234 12.69 -12.09 4.17
CA ARG A 234 14.13 -11.94 4.51
C ARG A 234 14.78 -10.68 3.90
N PRO A 235 14.17 -9.50 4.09
CA PRO A 235 14.63 -8.28 3.42
C PRO A 235 16.09 -7.93 3.75
N ALA A 236 16.60 -8.31 4.92
CA ALA A 236 18.00 -8.11 5.30
C ALA A 236 19.01 -8.86 4.42
N ARG A 237 18.58 -9.84 3.64
CA ARG A 237 19.43 -10.62 2.72
C ARG A 237 19.47 -10.05 1.29
N ARG A 238 18.70 -8.99 1.02
CA ARG A 238 18.64 -8.32 -0.28
C ARG A 238 19.62 -7.15 -0.32
N ALA A 239 20.15 -6.85 -1.51
CA ALA A 239 20.99 -5.68 -1.72
C ALA A 239 20.18 -4.39 -1.87
N ASN A 240 18.88 -4.50 -2.14
CA ASN A 240 17.96 -3.39 -2.33
C ASN A 240 17.83 -2.51 -1.09
N ALA A 241 17.51 -1.23 -1.28
CA ALA A 241 16.88 -0.44 -0.24
C ALA A 241 15.56 -1.07 0.17
N VAL A 242 15.25 -1.08 1.47
CA VAL A 242 14.00 -1.64 2.01
C VAL A 242 13.24 -0.53 2.73
N VAL A 243 11.95 -0.43 2.47
CA VAL A 243 10.99 0.40 3.21
C VAL A 243 9.93 -0.49 3.85
N LEU A 244 9.20 0.03 4.85
CA LEU A 244 8.05 -0.65 5.42
C LEU A 244 6.76 -0.14 4.81
N GLY A 245 5.81 -1.03 4.61
CA GLY A 245 4.44 -0.74 4.23
C GLY A 245 3.45 -1.53 5.08
N THR A 246 2.20 -1.10 5.10
CA THR A 246 1.13 -1.79 5.83
C THR A 246 0.34 -2.75 4.95
N ASP A 247 0.43 -2.60 3.62
CA ASP A 247 -0.47 -3.30 2.71
C ASP A 247 -1.95 -2.97 3.00
N GLY A 248 -2.91 -3.89 2.81
CA GLY A 248 -4.31 -3.65 3.13
C GLY A 248 -4.59 -3.56 4.63
N ILE A 249 -5.61 -2.79 4.99
CA ILE A 249 -6.23 -2.62 6.31
C ILE A 249 -5.24 -2.23 7.42
N GLY A 250 -5.27 -0.98 7.80
CA GLY A 250 -4.44 -0.43 8.89
C GLY A 250 -3.33 0.47 8.38
N ALA A 251 -2.84 1.35 9.25
CA ALA A 251 -1.94 2.43 8.88
C ALA A 251 -0.89 2.72 9.97
N ASP A 252 -0.73 1.84 10.95
CA ASP A 252 0.20 2.02 12.08
C ASP A 252 1.61 1.53 11.70
N MET A 253 2.45 2.45 11.25
CA MET A 253 3.82 2.15 10.86
C MET A 253 4.72 1.74 12.05
N LEU A 254 4.38 2.12 13.29
CA LEU A 254 5.12 1.62 14.46
C LEU A 254 4.74 0.17 14.79
N GLU A 255 3.53 -0.27 14.46
CA GLU A 255 3.16 -1.68 14.52
C GLU A 255 3.92 -2.48 13.47
N GLU A 256 3.95 -2.02 12.22
CA GLU A 256 4.73 -2.67 11.15
C GLU A 256 6.22 -2.77 11.51
N PHE A 257 6.79 -1.73 12.10
CA PHE A 257 8.16 -1.79 12.62
C PHE A 257 8.36 -2.90 13.64
N ARG A 258 7.44 -3.05 14.63
CA ARG A 258 7.52 -4.11 15.65
C ARG A 258 7.44 -5.50 15.02
N LEU A 259 6.52 -5.69 14.08
CA LEU A 259 6.35 -6.96 13.38
C LEU A 259 7.54 -7.27 12.47
N ALA A 260 8.09 -6.27 11.77
CA ALA A 260 9.30 -6.42 10.99
C ALA A 260 10.50 -6.86 11.86
N TYR A 261 10.68 -6.23 13.03
CA TYR A 261 11.71 -6.64 13.98
C TYR A 261 11.51 -8.07 14.48
N VAL A 262 10.29 -8.41 14.91
CA VAL A 262 10.00 -9.75 15.47
C VAL A 262 10.20 -10.84 14.41
N ALA A 263 9.75 -10.61 13.17
CA ALA A 263 9.94 -11.54 12.06
C ALA A 263 11.43 -11.70 11.72
N HIS A 264 12.18 -10.58 11.71
CA HIS A 264 13.63 -10.62 11.49
C HIS A 264 14.37 -11.37 12.61
N ARG A 265 14.00 -11.10 13.87
CA ARG A 265 14.58 -11.78 15.04
C ARG A 265 14.26 -13.27 15.09
N ALA A 266 13.10 -13.68 14.60
CA ALA A 266 12.72 -15.09 14.51
C ALA A 266 13.54 -15.85 13.44
N ASP A 267 13.98 -15.19 12.37
CA ASP A 267 14.85 -15.76 11.33
C ASP A 267 16.34 -15.71 11.72
N ASP A 268 16.76 -14.68 12.46
CA ASP A 268 18.15 -14.45 12.89
C ASP A 268 18.21 -13.97 14.35
N VAL A 269 18.70 -14.85 15.25
CA VAL A 269 18.82 -14.55 16.68
C VAL A 269 19.78 -13.37 16.99
N THR A 270 20.61 -12.96 16.06
CA THR A 270 21.53 -11.81 16.22
C THR A 270 20.90 -10.48 15.81
N ALA A 271 19.73 -10.50 15.15
CA ALA A 271 19.05 -9.30 14.71
C ALA A 271 18.71 -8.35 15.86
N SER A 272 18.87 -7.05 15.65
CA SER A 272 18.43 -5.98 16.56
C SER A 272 17.28 -5.19 15.93
N PRO A 273 16.54 -4.37 16.71
CA PRO A 273 15.52 -3.47 16.16
C PRO A 273 16.06 -2.45 15.15
N ASP A 274 17.38 -2.18 15.15
CA ASP A 274 17.99 -1.13 14.31
C ASP A 274 17.83 -1.39 12.81
N ALA A 275 17.78 -2.67 12.39
CA ALA A 275 17.54 -3.01 10.98
C ALA A 275 16.12 -2.60 10.56
N ALA A 276 15.10 -3.01 11.31
CA ALA A 276 13.70 -2.64 11.04
C ALA A 276 13.48 -1.12 11.19
N TRP A 277 14.19 -0.47 12.11
CA TRP A 277 14.15 0.99 12.26
C TRP A 277 14.68 1.71 11.04
N ARG A 278 15.75 1.19 10.46
CA ARG A 278 16.30 1.71 9.20
C ARG A 278 15.31 1.54 8.05
N TRP A 279 14.63 0.37 7.96
CA TRP A 279 13.58 0.15 6.95
C TRP A 279 12.41 1.13 7.10
N LEU A 280 12.00 1.43 8.32
CA LEU A 280 11.00 2.46 8.60
C LEU A 280 11.49 3.85 8.15
N SER A 281 12.73 4.21 8.49
CA SER A 281 13.34 5.52 8.20
C SER A 281 13.61 5.72 6.71
N ASN A 282 13.87 4.65 5.94
CA ASN A 282 14.11 4.73 4.51
C ASN A 282 12.86 5.23 3.73
N GLY A 283 11.67 5.19 4.31
CA GLY A 283 10.47 5.81 3.72
C GLY A 283 10.67 7.28 3.36
N TRP A 284 11.53 8.00 4.08
CA TRP A 284 11.84 9.40 3.78
C TRP A 284 12.61 9.61 2.47
N GLU A 285 13.25 8.58 1.92
CA GLU A 285 13.88 8.65 0.59
C GLU A 285 12.82 8.64 -0.53
N LEU A 286 11.66 8.01 -0.27
CA LEU A 286 10.53 8.00 -1.19
C LEU A 286 9.66 9.25 -1.05
N MET A 287 9.50 9.75 0.18
CA MET A 287 8.64 10.90 0.51
C MET A 287 9.39 11.88 1.44
N PRO A 288 10.37 12.63 0.91
CA PRO A 288 11.27 13.46 1.74
C PRO A 288 10.53 14.60 2.48
N GLU A 289 9.38 15.03 2.00
CA GLU A 289 8.59 16.08 2.68
C GLU A 289 8.09 15.62 4.05
N ALA A 290 7.82 14.33 4.25
CA ALA A 290 7.41 13.79 5.54
C ALA A 290 8.50 13.95 6.60
N LYS A 291 9.78 13.97 6.20
CA LYS A 291 10.92 14.20 7.09
C LYS A 291 10.94 15.60 7.70
N THR A 292 10.27 16.55 7.07
CA THR A 292 10.18 17.94 7.54
C THR A 292 8.94 18.23 8.38
N ASP A 293 7.99 17.31 8.42
CA ASP A 293 6.84 17.39 9.32
C ASP A 293 7.26 17.09 10.77
N THR A 294 6.45 17.51 11.72
CA THR A 294 6.69 17.25 13.13
C THR A 294 5.53 16.50 13.73
N VAL A 295 5.81 15.35 14.34
CA VAL A 295 4.85 14.54 15.09
C VAL A 295 5.23 14.54 16.56
N THR A 296 4.29 14.90 17.42
CA THR A 296 4.41 14.82 18.87
C THR A 296 3.68 13.58 19.36
N TRP A 297 4.30 12.79 20.23
CA TRP A 297 3.81 11.48 20.66
C TRP A 297 3.39 11.46 22.12
N ASN A 298 2.53 10.50 22.48
CA ASN A 298 2.16 10.20 23.86
C ASN A 298 3.23 9.38 24.62
N TYR A 299 4.44 9.30 24.08
CA TYR A 299 5.56 8.54 24.63
C TYR A 299 6.90 9.26 24.45
N ASP A 300 7.74 9.28 25.49
CA ASP A 300 8.95 10.12 25.51
C ASP A 300 10.16 9.54 24.76
N HIS A 301 10.18 8.23 24.49
CA HIS A 301 11.33 7.53 23.88
C HIS A 301 11.00 6.96 22.49
N VAL A 302 10.20 7.68 21.72
CA VAL A 302 9.79 7.25 20.37
C VAL A 302 10.93 7.34 19.34
N ASP A 303 12.03 7.97 19.69
CA ASP A 303 13.28 8.05 18.91
C ASP A 303 14.22 6.85 19.15
N SER A 304 13.87 5.94 20.04
CA SER A 304 14.66 4.75 20.37
C SER A 304 14.03 3.47 19.81
N PRO A 305 14.70 2.77 18.88
CA PRO A 305 14.22 1.51 18.32
C PRO A 305 13.86 0.46 19.39
N TRP A 306 14.68 0.36 20.44
CA TRP A 306 14.46 -0.58 21.53
C TRP A 306 13.23 -0.23 22.39
N HIS A 307 12.99 1.04 22.63
CA HIS A 307 11.79 1.47 23.37
C HIS A 307 10.53 1.22 22.54
N VAL A 308 10.53 1.60 21.26
CA VAL A 308 9.36 1.42 20.37
C VAL A 308 9.06 -0.05 20.13
N ALA A 309 10.09 -0.91 20.01
CA ALA A 309 9.92 -2.35 19.80
C ALA A 309 9.10 -3.02 20.90
N PHE A 310 9.17 -2.53 22.14
CA PHE A 310 8.55 -3.14 23.31
C PHE A 310 7.44 -2.31 23.98
N THR A 311 7.07 -1.16 23.37
CA THR A 311 6.03 -0.28 23.91
C THR A 311 4.83 -0.23 22.98
N PRO A 312 3.73 -0.92 23.27
CA PRO A 312 2.49 -0.83 22.49
C PRO A 312 1.75 0.48 22.77
N GLY A 313 0.82 0.86 21.88
CA GLY A 313 -0.10 1.98 22.12
C GLY A 313 0.51 3.37 21.98
N ILE A 314 1.68 3.49 21.35
CA ILE A 314 2.23 4.79 20.98
C ILE A 314 1.34 5.40 19.91
N ARG A 315 0.92 6.68 20.13
CA ARG A 315 0.03 7.43 19.23
C ARG A 315 0.49 8.86 19.07
N ALA A 316 0.24 9.43 17.90
CA ALA A 316 0.45 10.86 17.69
C ALA A 316 -0.58 11.67 18.51
N ILE A 317 -0.09 12.72 19.18
CA ILE A 317 -0.90 13.72 19.86
C ILE A 317 -1.10 14.91 18.93
N ASP A 318 0.00 15.42 18.37
CA ASP A 318 -0.02 16.54 17.43
C ASP A 318 0.76 16.17 16.18
N VAL A 319 0.26 16.65 15.03
CA VAL A 319 0.96 16.57 13.75
C VAL A 319 0.95 17.96 13.11
N ARG A 320 2.13 18.40 12.68
CA ARG A 320 2.31 19.68 12.02
C ARG A 320 3.14 19.51 10.75
N ARG A 321 2.68 20.10 9.65
CA ARG A 321 3.46 20.22 8.41
C ARG A 321 4.60 21.22 8.56
N ALA A 322 5.59 21.15 7.68
CA ALA A 322 6.74 22.07 7.65
C ALA A 322 6.36 23.55 7.50
N ASP A 323 5.28 23.87 6.80
CA ASP A 323 4.74 25.23 6.63
C ASP A 323 4.04 25.77 7.89
N GLY A 324 3.95 24.97 8.95
CA GLY A 324 3.34 25.32 10.22
C GLY A 324 1.87 24.93 10.35
N GLU A 325 1.25 24.37 9.30
CA GLU A 325 -0.12 23.89 9.37
C GLU A 325 -0.26 22.74 10.37
N VAL A 326 -1.22 22.83 11.26
CA VAL A 326 -1.55 21.78 12.24
C VAL A 326 -2.58 20.86 11.63
N LEU A 327 -2.26 19.57 11.49
CA LEU A 327 -3.16 18.54 10.94
C LEU A 327 -3.87 17.74 12.03
N LEU A 328 -3.18 17.52 13.15
CA LEU A 328 -3.71 16.84 14.35
C LEU A 328 -3.38 17.69 15.58
N ARG A 329 -4.33 17.87 16.48
CA ARG A 329 -4.15 18.55 17.76
C ARG A 329 -4.86 17.78 18.87
N ASP A 330 -4.14 17.42 19.90
CA ASP A 330 -4.66 16.61 21.03
C ASP A 330 -5.40 15.35 20.54
N GLY A 331 -4.85 14.67 19.50
CA GLY A 331 -5.44 13.47 18.86
C GLY A 331 -6.66 13.74 17.98
N THR A 332 -7.04 15.02 17.79
CA THR A 332 -8.19 15.42 16.97
C THR A 332 -7.72 16.02 15.64
N PRO A 333 -8.19 15.50 14.47
CA PRO A 333 -7.87 16.10 13.18
C PRO A 333 -8.45 17.52 13.08
N THR A 334 -7.78 18.38 12.36
CA THR A 334 -8.16 19.81 12.27
C THR A 334 -8.86 20.16 10.95
N ARG A 335 -8.69 19.34 9.92
CA ARG A 335 -9.23 19.58 8.58
C ARG A 335 -10.58 18.92 8.33
N VAL A 336 -10.86 17.82 9.03
CA VAL A 336 -12.09 17.03 8.84
C VAL A 336 -12.76 16.73 10.18
N ASP A 337 -14.08 16.53 10.14
CA ASP A 337 -14.80 15.95 11.28
C ASP A 337 -14.59 14.43 11.29
N ALA A 338 -13.81 13.95 12.26
CA ALA A 338 -13.52 12.53 12.40
C ALA A 338 -14.77 11.65 12.58
N ASN A 339 -15.81 12.18 13.24
CA ASN A 339 -17.06 11.44 13.45
C ASN A 339 -17.84 11.31 12.14
N GLU A 340 -17.84 12.36 11.30
CA GLU A 340 -18.43 12.31 9.97
C GLU A 340 -17.71 11.28 9.09
N VAL A 341 -16.37 11.33 9.05
CA VAL A 341 -15.56 10.35 8.26
C VAL A 341 -15.89 8.92 8.67
N VAL A 342 -15.91 8.63 9.98
CA VAL A 342 -16.22 7.29 10.51
C VAL A 342 -17.65 6.87 10.18
N ALA A 343 -18.63 7.77 10.32
CA ALA A 343 -20.03 7.48 10.04
C ALA A 343 -20.25 7.20 8.54
N LYS A 344 -19.66 8.02 7.66
CA LYS A 344 -19.74 7.84 6.21
C LYS A 344 -19.01 6.57 5.75
N ALA A 345 -17.82 6.29 6.29
CA ALA A 345 -17.13 5.04 6.03
C ALA A 345 -17.96 3.81 6.45
N ALA A 346 -18.63 3.86 7.61
CA ALA A 346 -19.52 2.78 8.05
C ALA A 346 -20.73 2.60 7.12
N GLU A 347 -21.32 3.70 6.61
CA GLU A 347 -22.38 3.65 5.60
C GLU A 347 -21.90 2.97 4.32
N GLN A 348 -20.71 3.35 3.83
CA GLN A 348 -20.13 2.75 2.62
C GLN A 348 -19.70 1.31 2.83
N ALA A 349 -19.19 0.96 4.00
CA ALA A 349 -18.88 -0.44 4.34
C ALA A 349 -20.14 -1.32 4.31
N ALA A 350 -21.27 -0.83 4.82
CA ALA A 350 -22.55 -1.55 4.74
C ALA A 350 -23.02 -1.74 3.27
N ARG A 351 -22.85 -0.72 2.40
CA ARG A 351 -23.13 -0.83 0.96
C ARG A 351 -22.21 -1.84 0.28
N LEU A 352 -20.92 -1.81 0.62
CA LEU A 352 -19.92 -2.74 0.11
C LEU A 352 -20.27 -4.19 0.50
N PHE A 353 -20.56 -4.42 1.78
CA PHE A 353 -20.89 -5.76 2.31
C PHE A 353 -22.16 -6.35 1.68
N ALA A 354 -23.11 -5.50 1.27
CA ALA A 354 -24.31 -5.94 0.56
C ALA A 354 -24.02 -6.42 -0.88
N ARG A 355 -22.83 -6.15 -1.43
CA ARG A 355 -22.40 -6.60 -2.77
C ARG A 355 -21.51 -7.85 -2.71
N LEU A 356 -21.01 -8.21 -1.53
CA LEU A 356 -20.16 -9.38 -1.30
C LEU A 356 -20.99 -10.65 -1.01
#